data_d6d1bc26d39cac91a69abdee83afad92
#
_entry.id   d6d1bc26d39cac91a69abdee83afad92
#
_cell.length_a   1.000
_cell.length_b   1.000
_cell.length_c   1.000
_cell.angle_alpha   90.00
_cell.angle_beta   90.00
_cell.angle_gamma   90.00
#
_symmetry.space_group_name_H-M   'P 1'
#
loop_
_entity.id
_entity.type
_entity.pdbx_description
1 polymer ?
#
loop_
_entity_poly.entity_id
_entity_poly.type
_entity_poly.pdbx_seq_one_letter_code
_entity_poly.pdbx_strand_id
1 'polypeptide(L)'
;LTDPVSIDRAVTSIGGQVDALFNIAGVSSGVGDPLLVVTINFLGLRHVTEALLANMRAGSSVVSVSSLAASGYREHQQVVGGLLNTGTMTEGIDWCRRHPDALADGGYRLSKEAIILYTMRNTAALGANGIRINCTGPGVTETPILDQLRTAYGQGYLDDIPKPLGRVADPAEQAAVLVFLNSQAASYISGQVLWVDGGNIGAAIARELEEGRPLWPA
;
A
#
# COMPACT_ATOMS: atom_id res chain seq x y z
N LEU A 1 12.79 8.80 1.52
CA LEU A 1 11.39 9.05 1.12
C LEU A 1 10.71 10.18 1.90
N THR A 2 11.43 10.85 2.79
CA THR A 2 10.89 11.99 3.58
C THR A 2 11.24 13.36 2.99
N ASP A 3 12.17 13.40 2.04
CA ASP A 3 12.66 14.63 1.40
C ASP A 3 12.40 14.60 -0.11
N PRO A 4 11.45 15.41 -0.62
CA PRO A 4 11.11 15.44 -2.04
C PRO A 4 12.29 15.82 -2.92
N VAL A 5 13.17 16.71 -2.48
CA VAL A 5 14.37 17.11 -3.25
C VAL A 5 15.34 15.94 -3.41
N SER A 6 15.48 15.12 -2.37
CA SER A 6 16.31 13.90 -2.45
C SER A 6 15.68 12.85 -3.38
N ILE A 7 14.35 12.72 -3.39
CA ILE A 7 13.62 11.85 -4.33
C ILE A 7 13.85 12.33 -5.77
N ASP A 8 13.66 13.61 -6.04
CA ASP A 8 13.82 14.18 -7.39
C ASP A 8 15.25 13.99 -7.94
N ARG A 9 16.26 14.16 -7.08
CA ARG A 9 17.65 13.87 -7.45
C ARG A 9 17.86 12.39 -7.77
N ALA A 10 17.30 11.50 -6.98
CA ALA A 10 17.41 10.05 -7.22
C ALA A 10 16.72 9.67 -8.55
N VAL A 11 15.51 10.18 -8.81
CA VAL A 11 14.79 9.96 -10.08
C VAL A 11 15.59 10.51 -11.26
N THR A 12 16.14 11.71 -11.15
CA THR A 12 16.99 12.30 -12.19
C THR A 12 18.22 11.43 -12.47
N SER A 13 18.82 10.83 -11.44
CA SER A 13 20.00 9.96 -11.60
C SER A 13 19.71 8.63 -12.29
N ILE A 14 18.47 8.15 -12.26
CA ILE A 14 18.03 6.95 -13.00
C ILE A 14 18.11 7.21 -14.51
N GLY A 15 17.72 8.40 -14.96
CA GLY A 15 18.03 8.99 -16.26
C GLY A 15 17.56 8.24 -17.51
N GLY A 16 16.95 7.07 -17.39
CA GLY A 16 16.56 6.20 -18.50
C GLY A 16 15.09 5.80 -18.43
N GLN A 17 14.72 4.91 -19.34
CA GLN A 17 13.39 4.31 -19.35
C GLN A 17 13.21 3.36 -18.16
N VAL A 18 12.04 3.41 -17.55
CA VAL A 18 11.61 2.52 -16.47
C VAL A 18 10.44 1.66 -16.96
N ASP A 19 10.64 0.36 -17.04
CA ASP A 19 9.63 -0.59 -17.49
C ASP A 19 8.78 -1.15 -16.33
N ALA A 20 9.37 -1.21 -15.11
CA ALA A 20 8.68 -1.72 -13.92
C ALA A 20 9.13 -0.94 -12.68
N LEU A 21 8.15 -0.44 -11.92
CA LEU A 21 8.37 0.19 -10.63
C LEU A 21 7.81 -0.69 -9.51
N PHE A 22 8.65 -1.01 -8.52
CA PHE A 22 8.31 -1.75 -7.32
C PHE A 22 8.39 -0.83 -6.10
N ASN A 23 7.25 -0.37 -5.61
CA ASN A 23 7.13 0.44 -4.40
C ASN A 23 7.01 -0.47 -3.17
N ILE A 24 8.14 -0.88 -2.61
CA ILE A 24 8.21 -1.87 -1.51
C ILE A 24 8.60 -1.23 -0.18
N ALA A 25 9.35 -0.11 -0.22
CA ALA A 25 9.83 0.55 0.98
C ALA A 25 8.68 0.97 1.92
N GLY A 26 8.85 0.73 3.21
CA GLY A 26 7.87 1.11 4.21
C GLY A 26 8.35 0.83 5.62
N VAL A 27 7.63 1.42 6.59
CA VAL A 27 7.85 1.25 8.02
C VAL A 27 6.54 0.90 8.71
N SER A 28 6.60 0.27 9.88
CA SER A 28 5.43 -0.04 10.71
C SER A 28 5.06 1.12 11.64
N SER A 29 3.87 1.05 12.26
CA SER A 29 3.49 1.92 13.38
C SER A 29 4.41 1.80 14.59
N GLY A 30 5.20 0.73 14.69
CA GLY A 30 6.20 0.53 15.74
C GLY A 30 7.33 1.57 15.79
N VAL A 31 7.49 2.42 14.75
CA VAL A 31 8.45 3.54 14.79
C VAL A 31 7.99 4.68 15.71
N GLY A 32 6.71 4.69 16.16
CA GLY A 32 6.21 5.65 17.15
C GLY A 32 5.96 7.08 16.64
N ASP A 33 6.09 7.33 15.33
CA ASP A 33 5.80 8.63 14.69
C ASP A 33 4.79 8.44 13.56
N PRO A 34 3.49 8.68 13.80
CA PRO A 34 2.43 8.46 12.80
C PRO A 34 2.60 9.31 11.54
N LEU A 35 3.10 10.53 11.67
CA LEU A 35 3.35 11.40 10.53
C LEU A 35 4.49 10.88 9.67
N LEU A 36 5.56 10.40 10.29
CA LEU A 36 6.68 9.76 9.59
C LEU A 36 6.21 8.51 8.82
N VAL A 37 5.34 7.69 9.43
CA VAL A 37 4.76 6.49 8.79
C VAL A 37 4.01 6.87 7.52
N VAL A 38 3.10 7.84 7.57
CA VAL A 38 2.35 8.29 6.38
C VAL A 38 3.28 8.92 5.34
N THR A 39 4.25 9.70 5.81
CA THR A 39 5.23 10.36 4.92
C THR A 39 6.04 9.34 4.13
N ILE A 40 6.57 8.31 4.77
CA ILE A 40 7.38 7.28 4.09
C ILE A 40 6.50 6.37 3.24
N ASN A 41 5.43 5.80 3.85
CA ASN A 41 4.67 4.73 3.23
C ASN A 41 3.78 5.19 2.07
N PHE A 42 3.31 6.44 2.10
CA PHE A 42 2.40 6.93 1.09
C PHE A 42 2.90 8.20 0.38
N LEU A 43 3.20 9.28 1.10
CA LEU A 43 3.54 10.54 0.44
C LEU A 43 4.82 10.44 -0.38
N GLY A 44 5.86 9.81 0.17
CA GLY A 44 7.11 9.54 -0.53
C GLY A 44 6.95 8.54 -1.67
N LEU A 45 6.17 7.46 -1.46
CA LEU A 45 5.82 6.50 -2.50
C LEU A 45 5.11 7.19 -3.67
N ARG A 46 4.10 8.02 -3.38
CA ARG A 46 3.38 8.80 -4.39
C ARG A 46 4.34 9.69 -5.17
N HIS A 47 5.17 10.45 -4.46
CA HIS A 47 6.13 11.38 -5.10
C HIS A 47 7.10 10.64 -6.03
N VAL A 48 7.70 9.52 -5.58
CA VAL A 48 8.55 8.66 -6.44
C VAL A 48 7.79 8.17 -7.67
N THR A 49 6.56 7.69 -7.49
CA THR A 49 5.74 7.16 -8.58
C THR A 49 5.47 8.25 -9.61
N GLU A 50 4.96 9.40 -9.18
CA GLU A 50 4.60 10.51 -10.05
C GLU A 50 5.83 11.09 -10.79
N ALA A 51 6.97 11.21 -10.11
CA ALA A 51 8.21 11.68 -10.70
C ALA A 51 8.77 10.72 -11.76
N LEU A 52 8.58 9.40 -11.60
CA LEU A 52 9.04 8.39 -12.55
C LEU A 52 8.11 8.19 -13.75
N LEU A 53 6.86 8.67 -13.72
CA LEU A 53 5.92 8.49 -14.83
C LEU A 53 6.46 9.05 -16.16
N ALA A 54 7.24 10.14 -16.13
CA ALA A 54 7.88 10.70 -17.33
C ALA A 54 8.91 9.75 -17.99
N ASN A 55 9.43 8.79 -17.21
CA ASN A 55 10.38 7.78 -17.67
C ASN A 55 9.69 6.47 -18.09
N MET A 56 8.35 6.36 -17.93
CA MET A 56 7.58 5.17 -18.25
C MET A 56 6.90 5.32 -19.61
N ARG A 57 6.70 4.19 -20.30
CA ARG A 57 6.04 4.11 -21.61
C ARG A 57 4.92 3.07 -21.61
N ALA A 58 4.18 2.98 -22.69
CA ALA A 58 3.21 1.91 -22.90
C ALA A 58 3.86 0.51 -22.71
N GLY A 59 3.21 -0.33 -21.93
CA GLY A 59 3.71 -1.63 -21.50
C GLY A 59 4.39 -1.62 -20.13
N SER A 60 4.75 -0.45 -19.59
CA SER A 60 5.30 -0.33 -18.24
C SER A 60 4.26 -0.65 -17.15
N SER A 61 4.73 -0.96 -15.95
CA SER A 61 3.85 -1.25 -14.81
C SER A 61 4.40 -0.77 -13.48
N VAL A 62 3.47 -0.43 -12.59
CA VAL A 62 3.73 -0.04 -11.20
C VAL A 62 3.05 -1.05 -10.29
N VAL A 63 3.77 -1.57 -9.29
CA VAL A 63 3.19 -2.34 -8.20
C VAL A 63 3.63 -1.77 -6.85
N SER A 64 2.67 -1.62 -5.95
CA SER A 64 2.91 -1.06 -4.60
C SER A 64 2.53 -2.06 -3.52
N VAL A 65 3.21 -2.02 -2.38
CA VAL A 65 2.92 -2.88 -1.22
C VAL A 65 2.04 -2.13 -0.22
N SER A 66 0.76 -2.53 -0.16
CA SER A 66 -0.17 -2.11 0.88
C SER A 66 -0.06 -3.03 2.10
N SER A 67 -1.16 -3.48 2.69
CA SER A 67 -1.19 -4.36 3.86
C SER A 67 -2.59 -4.92 4.07
N LEU A 68 -2.69 -6.05 4.76
CA LEU A 68 -3.92 -6.56 5.37
C LEU A 68 -4.63 -5.49 6.24
N ALA A 69 -3.87 -4.64 6.93
CA ALA A 69 -4.41 -3.54 7.74
C ALA A 69 -5.26 -2.53 6.95
N ALA A 70 -5.18 -2.57 5.61
CA ALA A 70 -5.95 -1.71 4.71
C ALA A 70 -7.26 -2.35 4.21
N SER A 71 -7.71 -3.46 4.78
CA SER A 71 -8.92 -4.16 4.32
C SER A 71 -10.19 -3.30 4.37
N GLY A 72 -10.26 -2.36 5.32
CA GLY A 72 -11.37 -1.40 5.48
C GLY A 72 -11.33 -0.17 4.57
N TYR A 73 -10.49 -0.14 3.53
CA TYR A 73 -10.28 1.06 2.68
C TYR A 73 -11.57 1.64 2.07
N ARG A 74 -12.61 0.81 1.87
CA ARG A 74 -13.90 1.26 1.32
C ARG A 74 -14.70 2.08 2.32
N GLU A 75 -14.65 1.69 3.59
CA GLU A 75 -15.34 2.37 4.70
C GLU A 75 -14.69 3.72 5.01
N HIS A 76 -13.36 3.80 4.81
CA HIS A 76 -12.57 4.99 5.12
C HIS A 76 -12.30 5.89 3.89
N GLN A 77 -12.92 5.62 2.74
CA GLN A 77 -12.66 6.31 1.47
C GLN A 77 -12.79 7.83 1.57
N GLN A 78 -13.67 8.36 2.43
CA GLN A 78 -13.86 9.80 2.57
C GLN A 78 -12.63 10.45 3.24
N VAL A 79 -12.13 9.87 4.33
CA VAL A 79 -10.95 10.37 5.05
C VAL A 79 -9.71 10.22 4.17
N VAL A 80 -9.50 9.03 3.61
CA VAL A 80 -8.37 8.75 2.71
C VAL A 80 -8.42 9.65 1.47
N GLY A 81 -9.62 9.91 0.94
CA GLY A 81 -9.84 10.82 -0.18
C GLY A 81 -9.36 12.24 0.11
N GLY A 82 -9.49 12.72 1.35
CA GLY A 82 -8.93 13.98 1.79
C GLY A 82 -7.41 14.06 1.62
N LEU A 83 -6.69 13.00 2.02
CA LEU A 83 -5.24 12.89 1.83
C LEU A 83 -4.86 12.77 0.33
N LEU A 84 -5.61 11.98 -0.44
CA LEU A 84 -5.38 11.79 -1.88
C LEU A 84 -5.60 13.08 -2.70
N ASN A 85 -6.42 14.01 -2.20
CA ASN A 85 -6.68 15.28 -2.88
C ASN A 85 -5.60 16.33 -2.66
N THR A 86 -4.56 16.04 -1.88
CA THR A 86 -3.37 16.89 -1.77
C THR A 86 -2.48 16.70 -3.00
N GLY A 87 -2.00 17.81 -3.58
CA GLY A 87 -1.21 17.78 -4.82
C GLY A 87 0.27 17.50 -4.60
N THR A 88 0.79 17.83 -3.42
CA THR A 88 2.23 17.73 -3.10
C THR A 88 2.47 16.97 -1.80
N MET A 89 3.71 16.56 -1.61
CA MET A 89 4.14 15.92 -0.36
C MET A 89 3.98 16.86 0.84
N THR A 90 4.30 18.15 0.68
CA THR A 90 4.13 19.17 1.72
C THR A 90 2.66 19.37 2.09
N GLU A 91 1.77 19.48 1.11
CA GLU A 91 0.33 19.59 1.36
C GLU A 91 -0.21 18.34 2.07
N GLY A 92 0.29 17.14 1.72
CA GLY A 92 -0.06 15.89 2.40
C GLY A 92 0.35 15.88 3.87
N ILE A 93 1.57 16.35 4.18
CA ILE A 93 2.07 16.51 5.55
C ILE A 93 1.20 17.49 6.32
N ASP A 94 0.86 18.63 5.72
CA ASP A 94 0.01 19.64 6.36
C ASP A 94 -1.43 19.17 6.53
N TRP A 95 -1.92 18.35 5.61
CA TRP A 95 -3.21 17.69 5.78
C TRP A 95 -3.20 16.75 6.99
N CYS A 96 -2.19 15.91 7.12
CA CYS A 96 -2.02 15.01 8.28
C CYS A 96 -1.98 15.78 9.61
N ARG A 97 -1.25 16.88 9.67
CA ARG A 97 -1.17 17.73 10.87
C ARG A 97 -2.52 18.33 11.27
N ARG A 98 -3.38 18.64 10.30
CA ARG A 98 -4.73 19.17 10.54
C ARG A 98 -5.77 18.10 10.84
N HIS A 99 -5.45 16.82 10.61
CA HIS A 99 -6.34 15.69 10.82
C HIS A 99 -5.69 14.62 11.73
N PRO A 100 -5.35 14.95 12.99
CA PRO A 100 -4.67 14.02 13.89
C PRO A 100 -5.47 12.74 14.16
N ASP A 101 -6.81 12.82 14.12
CA ASP A 101 -7.69 11.65 14.31
C ASP A 101 -7.50 10.60 13.22
N ALA A 102 -7.16 11.02 11.99
CA ALA A 102 -6.85 10.10 10.89
C ALA A 102 -5.56 9.30 11.13
N LEU A 103 -4.71 9.75 12.07
CA LEU A 103 -3.43 9.15 12.43
C LEU A 103 -3.49 8.36 13.75
N ALA A 104 -4.66 8.29 14.41
CA ALA A 104 -4.80 7.77 15.78
C ALA A 104 -4.32 6.32 15.96
N ASP A 105 -4.30 5.53 14.87
CA ASP A 105 -3.80 4.15 14.86
C ASP A 105 -2.31 4.02 14.50
N GLY A 106 -1.54 5.10 14.68
CA GLY A 106 -0.13 5.16 14.31
C GLY A 106 0.13 5.49 12.84
N GLY A 107 -0.90 5.92 12.08
CA GLY A 107 -0.80 6.34 10.68
C GLY A 107 -0.60 5.20 9.67
N TYR A 108 -0.40 3.97 10.16
CA TYR A 108 -0.10 2.83 9.30
C TYR A 108 -1.28 2.45 8.42
N ARG A 109 -2.47 2.25 9.00
CA ARG A 109 -3.70 1.92 8.28
C ARG A 109 -3.98 2.98 7.21
N LEU A 110 -4.04 4.26 7.60
CA LEU A 110 -4.25 5.36 6.65
C LEU A 110 -3.28 5.30 5.48
N SER A 111 -1.97 5.09 5.73
CA SER A 111 -0.95 5.04 4.69
C SER A 111 -1.18 3.88 3.72
N LYS A 112 -1.59 2.71 4.23
CA LYS A 112 -1.81 1.51 3.42
C LYS A 112 -3.13 1.54 2.66
N GLU A 113 -4.19 2.10 3.23
CA GLU A 113 -5.46 2.39 2.53
C GLU A 113 -5.25 3.42 1.41
N ALA A 114 -4.43 4.44 1.67
CA ALA A 114 -4.09 5.44 0.65
C ALA A 114 -3.39 4.81 -0.57
N ILE A 115 -2.53 3.81 -0.38
CA ILE A 115 -1.91 3.06 -1.49
C ILE A 115 -2.96 2.36 -2.35
N ILE A 116 -3.96 1.70 -1.73
CA ILE A 116 -5.03 1.01 -2.46
C ILE A 116 -5.85 2.01 -3.27
N LEU A 117 -6.35 3.05 -2.63
CA LEU A 117 -7.21 4.03 -3.30
C LEU A 117 -6.44 4.87 -4.34
N TYR A 118 -5.15 5.16 -4.11
CA TYR A 118 -4.27 5.78 -5.10
C TYR A 118 -4.11 4.89 -6.34
N THR A 119 -3.90 3.59 -6.14
CA THR A 119 -3.83 2.59 -7.22
C THR A 119 -5.10 2.61 -8.07
N MET A 120 -6.27 2.55 -7.42
CA MET A 120 -7.57 2.54 -8.11
C MET A 120 -7.84 3.87 -8.84
N ARG A 121 -7.57 5.00 -8.17
CA ARG A 121 -7.78 6.35 -8.71
C ARG A 121 -7.01 6.61 -10.01
N ASN A 122 -5.77 6.10 -10.07
CA ASN A 122 -4.87 6.37 -11.19
C ASN A 122 -5.03 5.38 -12.37
N THR A 123 -5.87 4.34 -12.22
CA THR A 123 -6.01 3.27 -13.20
C THR A 123 -6.38 3.77 -14.59
N ALA A 124 -7.37 4.66 -14.69
CA ALA A 124 -7.84 5.17 -15.99
C ALA A 124 -6.79 6.08 -16.66
N ALA A 125 -6.19 7.00 -15.90
CA ALA A 125 -5.22 7.95 -16.42
C ALA A 125 -3.92 7.25 -16.88
N LEU A 126 -3.41 6.30 -16.11
CA LEU A 126 -2.23 5.52 -16.49
C LEU A 126 -2.55 4.53 -17.61
N GLY A 127 -3.72 3.90 -17.56
CA GLY A 127 -4.20 2.99 -18.62
C GLY A 127 -4.32 3.65 -19.98
N ALA A 128 -4.74 4.92 -20.04
CA ALA A 128 -4.75 5.70 -21.28
C ALA A 128 -3.35 5.86 -21.91
N ASN A 129 -2.30 5.76 -21.10
CA ASN A 129 -0.91 5.77 -21.54
C ASN A 129 -0.31 4.35 -21.67
N GLY A 130 -1.13 3.31 -21.55
CA GLY A 130 -0.68 1.91 -21.61
C GLY A 130 0.14 1.45 -20.42
N ILE A 131 0.07 2.16 -19.28
CA ILE A 131 0.78 1.84 -18.04
C ILE A 131 -0.20 1.17 -17.08
N ARG A 132 0.17 0.01 -16.52
CA ARG A 132 -0.63 -0.68 -15.50
C ARG A 132 -0.20 -0.25 -14.09
N ILE A 133 -1.15 -0.22 -13.17
CA ILE A 133 -0.88 0.05 -11.76
C ILE A 133 -1.68 -0.92 -10.89
N ASN A 134 -0.99 -1.61 -9.97
CA ASN A 134 -1.61 -2.54 -9.04
C ASN A 134 -0.99 -2.40 -7.65
N CYS A 135 -1.60 -3.02 -6.65
CA CYS A 135 -0.97 -3.18 -5.34
C CYS A 135 -1.25 -4.57 -4.77
N THR A 136 -0.43 -4.97 -3.79
CA THR A 136 -0.67 -6.17 -2.98
C THR A 136 -1.10 -5.79 -1.58
N GLY A 137 -1.89 -6.65 -0.93
CA GLY A 137 -2.22 -6.58 0.48
C GLY A 137 -1.62 -7.77 1.23
N PRO A 138 -0.35 -7.70 1.65
CA PRO A 138 0.28 -8.77 2.41
C PRO A 138 -0.42 -9.04 3.73
N GLY A 139 -0.55 -10.32 4.09
CA GLY A 139 -0.79 -10.77 5.45
C GLY A 139 0.48 -10.73 6.30
N VAL A 140 0.45 -11.43 7.44
CA VAL A 140 1.61 -11.53 8.33
C VAL A 140 2.76 -12.22 7.59
N THR A 141 3.87 -11.50 7.43
CA THR A 141 5.03 -11.95 6.66
C THR A 141 6.29 -11.78 7.51
N GLU A 142 7.17 -12.78 7.52
CA GLU A 142 8.40 -12.78 8.31
C GLU A 142 9.41 -11.77 7.75
N THR A 143 9.47 -10.59 8.37
CA THR A 143 10.29 -9.45 7.95
C THR A 143 10.72 -8.64 9.16
N PRO A 144 11.72 -7.75 9.04
CA PRO A 144 12.09 -6.83 10.14
C PRO A 144 10.92 -5.95 10.64
N ILE A 145 9.92 -5.68 9.81
CA ILE A 145 8.68 -4.99 10.23
C ILE A 145 7.93 -5.83 11.27
N LEU A 146 7.88 -7.15 11.12
CA LEU A 146 7.22 -8.03 12.06
C LEU A 146 7.91 -7.99 13.43
N ASP A 147 9.24 -7.92 13.47
CA ASP A 147 10.01 -7.76 14.71
C ASP A 147 9.72 -6.41 15.39
N GLN A 148 9.58 -5.34 14.62
CA GLN A 148 9.17 -4.04 15.13
C GLN A 148 7.77 -4.10 15.77
N LEU A 149 6.81 -4.77 15.12
CA LEU A 149 5.46 -4.94 15.66
C LEU A 149 5.47 -5.82 16.92
N ARG A 150 6.26 -6.91 16.93
CA ARG A 150 6.44 -7.78 18.10
C ARG A 150 7.00 -7.01 19.30
N THR A 151 7.96 -6.14 19.03
CA THR A 151 8.56 -5.28 20.06
C THR A 151 7.59 -4.23 20.58
N ALA A 152 6.80 -3.60 19.72
CA ALA A 152 5.90 -2.50 20.07
C ALA A 152 4.59 -2.99 20.72
N TYR A 153 4.03 -4.12 20.26
CA TYR A 153 2.68 -4.58 20.64
C TYR A 153 2.66 -5.97 21.31
N GLY A 154 3.79 -6.66 21.36
CA GLY A 154 3.92 -8.01 21.91
C GLY A 154 3.56 -9.13 20.93
N GLN A 155 3.96 -10.36 21.27
CA GLN A 155 3.71 -11.55 20.44
C GLN A 155 2.20 -11.85 20.34
N GLY A 156 1.43 -11.66 21.44
CA GLY A 156 -0.01 -11.91 21.45
C GLY A 156 -0.77 -11.12 20.36
N TYR A 157 -0.37 -9.87 20.10
CA TYR A 157 -0.94 -9.09 19.01
C TYR A 157 -0.80 -9.78 17.63
N LEU A 158 0.34 -10.40 17.39
CA LEU A 158 0.61 -11.12 16.14
C LEU A 158 -0.11 -12.48 16.09
N ASP A 159 -0.27 -13.14 17.24
CA ASP A 159 -0.95 -14.42 17.34
C ASP A 159 -2.45 -14.26 17.10
N ASP A 160 -3.04 -13.14 17.52
CA ASP A 160 -4.46 -12.82 17.33
C ASP A 160 -4.83 -12.54 15.86
N ILE A 161 -3.85 -12.24 14.99
CA ILE A 161 -4.13 -12.07 13.56
C ILE A 161 -4.41 -13.44 12.93
N PRO A 162 -5.61 -13.69 12.38
CA PRO A 162 -5.94 -14.97 11.79
C PRO A 162 -5.01 -15.34 10.63
N LYS A 163 -4.52 -16.57 10.65
CA LYS A 163 -3.65 -17.15 9.62
C LYS A 163 -4.25 -18.47 9.13
N PRO A 164 -5.25 -18.46 8.24
CA PRO A 164 -5.95 -19.69 7.81
C PRO A 164 -5.03 -20.78 7.28
N LEU A 165 -3.90 -20.42 6.62
CA LEU A 165 -2.87 -21.41 6.22
C LEU A 165 -2.00 -21.89 7.38
N GLY A 166 -2.25 -21.49 8.63
CA GLY A 166 -1.58 -21.96 9.85
C GLY A 166 -0.14 -21.46 10.05
N ARG A 167 0.32 -20.50 9.24
CA ARG A 167 1.68 -19.97 9.31
C ARG A 167 1.77 -18.51 8.83
N VAL A 168 2.86 -17.86 9.15
CA VAL A 168 3.29 -16.60 8.51
C VAL A 168 3.80 -16.88 7.09
N ALA A 169 3.76 -15.87 6.23
CA ALA A 169 4.30 -15.96 4.87
C ALA A 169 5.84 -15.76 4.89
N ASP A 170 6.52 -16.43 3.95
CA ASP A 170 7.89 -16.09 3.61
C ASP A 170 7.91 -14.84 2.71
N PRO A 171 8.87 -13.91 2.86
CA PRO A 171 9.03 -12.76 1.98
C PRO A 171 9.08 -13.11 0.49
N ALA A 172 9.65 -14.25 0.12
CA ALA A 172 9.69 -14.72 -1.27
C ALA A 172 8.29 -14.99 -1.85
N GLU A 173 7.32 -15.38 -1.03
CA GLU A 173 5.93 -15.58 -1.48
C GLU A 173 5.28 -14.25 -1.86
N GLN A 174 5.59 -13.17 -1.14
CA GLN A 174 5.15 -11.82 -1.50
C GLN A 174 5.85 -11.33 -2.77
N ALA A 175 7.18 -11.52 -2.85
CA ALA A 175 7.98 -11.10 -3.99
C ALA A 175 7.53 -11.76 -5.30
N ALA A 176 7.17 -13.05 -5.27
CA ALA A 176 6.66 -13.77 -6.44
C ALA A 176 5.41 -13.10 -7.04
N VAL A 177 4.48 -12.66 -6.20
CA VAL A 177 3.26 -11.95 -6.64
C VAL A 177 3.58 -10.56 -7.20
N LEU A 178 4.49 -9.83 -6.58
CA LEU A 178 4.93 -8.52 -7.08
C LEU A 178 5.57 -8.65 -8.47
N VAL A 179 6.44 -9.64 -8.65
CA VAL A 179 7.07 -9.93 -9.96
C VAL A 179 6.00 -10.34 -10.99
N PHE A 180 5.04 -11.18 -10.63
CA PHE A 180 3.93 -11.55 -11.50
C PHE A 180 3.14 -10.32 -11.95
N LEU A 181 2.73 -9.43 -11.03
CA LEU A 181 1.94 -8.24 -11.34
C LEU A 181 2.69 -7.26 -12.26
N ASN A 182 4.02 -7.18 -12.15
CA ASN A 182 4.85 -6.35 -13.02
C ASN A 182 5.32 -7.07 -14.32
N SER A 183 4.91 -8.33 -14.53
CA SER A 183 5.25 -9.10 -15.73
C SER A 183 4.17 -9.00 -16.82
N GLN A 184 4.51 -9.49 -18.03
CA GLN A 184 3.56 -9.63 -19.14
C GLN A 184 2.44 -10.65 -18.87
N ALA A 185 2.65 -11.59 -17.93
CA ALA A 185 1.60 -12.53 -17.52
C ALA A 185 0.40 -11.83 -16.87
N ALA A 186 0.59 -10.62 -16.34
CA ALA A 186 -0.44 -9.77 -15.76
C ALA A 186 -0.89 -8.63 -16.70
N SER A 187 -0.71 -8.77 -18.02
CA SER A 187 -0.93 -7.69 -19.00
C SER A 187 -2.36 -7.12 -19.03
N TYR A 188 -3.34 -7.86 -18.52
CA TYR A 188 -4.73 -7.41 -18.42
C TYR A 188 -5.19 -7.16 -16.98
N ILE A 189 -4.24 -7.06 -16.01
CA ILE A 189 -4.52 -6.76 -14.62
C ILE A 189 -4.06 -5.34 -14.32
N SER A 190 -4.99 -4.43 -14.01
CA SER A 190 -4.72 -3.05 -13.60
C SER A 190 -5.80 -2.56 -12.64
N GLY A 191 -5.41 -1.71 -11.68
CA GLY A 191 -6.31 -1.15 -10.68
C GLY A 191 -6.68 -2.11 -9.55
N GLN A 192 -5.98 -3.22 -9.40
CA GLN A 192 -6.34 -4.26 -8.44
C GLN A 192 -5.52 -4.18 -7.16
N VAL A 193 -6.18 -4.56 -6.05
CA VAL A 193 -5.48 -5.00 -4.84
C VAL A 193 -5.54 -6.53 -4.79
N LEU A 194 -4.37 -7.17 -4.79
CA LEU A 194 -4.28 -8.63 -4.65
C LEU A 194 -3.86 -8.95 -3.22
N TRP A 195 -4.78 -9.57 -2.47
CA TRP A 195 -4.52 -10.02 -1.11
C TRP A 195 -3.62 -11.26 -1.13
N VAL A 196 -2.45 -11.14 -0.50
CA VAL A 196 -1.45 -12.22 -0.36
C VAL A 196 -1.30 -12.50 1.13
N ASP A 197 -2.37 -13.00 1.73
CA ASP A 197 -2.64 -12.95 3.16
C ASP A 197 -2.90 -14.33 3.81
N GLY A 198 -2.65 -15.40 3.08
CA GLY A 198 -2.90 -16.76 3.56
C GLY A 198 -4.38 -17.07 3.84
N GLY A 199 -5.29 -16.32 3.19
CA GLY A 199 -6.74 -16.52 3.29
C GLY A 199 -7.42 -15.71 4.39
N ASN A 200 -6.74 -14.75 5.02
CA ASN A 200 -7.28 -13.95 6.14
C ASN A 200 -8.58 -13.24 5.73
N ILE A 201 -8.54 -12.45 4.65
CA ILE A 201 -9.72 -11.72 4.15
C ILE A 201 -10.85 -12.68 3.77
N GLY A 202 -10.52 -13.79 3.08
CA GLY A 202 -11.51 -14.79 2.70
C GLY A 202 -12.23 -15.39 3.92
N ALA A 203 -11.48 -15.73 4.98
CA ALA A 203 -12.05 -16.26 6.21
C ALA A 203 -12.87 -15.20 6.99
N ALA A 204 -12.48 -13.93 6.94
CA ALA A 204 -13.26 -12.85 7.55
C ALA A 204 -14.63 -12.69 6.84
N ILE A 205 -14.63 -12.65 5.52
CA ILE A 205 -15.83 -12.57 4.69
C ILE A 205 -16.74 -13.78 4.91
N ALA A 206 -16.19 -15.00 4.98
CA ALA A 206 -16.96 -16.21 5.25
C ALA A 206 -17.71 -16.13 6.60
N ARG A 207 -17.06 -15.64 7.64
CA ARG A 207 -17.68 -15.39 8.95
C ARG A 207 -18.82 -14.38 8.88
N GLU A 208 -18.63 -13.27 8.18
CA GLU A 208 -19.69 -12.26 8.01
C GLU A 208 -20.93 -12.83 7.32
N LEU A 209 -20.71 -13.69 6.30
CA LEU A 209 -21.80 -14.42 5.64
C LEU A 209 -22.56 -15.35 6.59
N GLU A 210 -21.86 -16.12 7.42
CA GLU A 210 -22.45 -17.03 8.41
C GLU A 210 -23.24 -16.26 9.47
N GLU A 211 -22.79 -15.06 9.84
CA GLU A 211 -23.48 -14.17 10.80
C GLU A 211 -24.59 -13.34 10.15
N GLY A 212 -24.85 -13.50 8.85
CA GLY A 212 -25.90 -12.78 8.12
C GLY A 212 -25.63 -11.29 7.96
N ARG A 213 -24.39 -10.86 8.08
CA ARG A 213 -23.98 -9.46 7.86
C ARG A 213 -23.85 -9.18 6.36
N PRO A 214 -24.31 -8.01 5.88
CA PRO A 214 -24.14 -7.64 4.47
C PRO A 214 -22.65 -7.44 4.16
N LEU A 215 -22.16 -8.09 3.12
CA LEU A 215 -20.76 -7.98 2.66
C LEU A 215 -20.40 -6.60 2.10
N TRP A 216 -21.42 -5.84 1.72
CA TRP A 216 -21.28 -4.52 1.12
C TRP A 216 -22.30 -3.58 1.76
N PRO A 217 -21.90 -2.38 2.21
CA PRO A 217 -22.87 -1.36 2.56
C PRO A 217 -23.74 -1.04 1.35
N ALA A 218 -25.03 -0.89 1.57
CA ALA A 218 -26.02 -0.54 0.55
C ALA A 218 -25.76 0.86 -0.02
#